data_45e8f9d1bf55e385e5acfc2d5ffda4ce
#
_entry.id   45e8f9d1bf55e385e5acfc2d5ffda4ce
#
_cell.length_a   1.000
_cell.length_b   1.000
_cell.length_c   1.000
_cell.angle_alpha   90.00
_cell.angle_beta   90.00
_cell.angle_gamma   90.00
#
_symmetry.space_group_name_H-M   'P 1'
#
loop_
_entity.id
_entity.type
_entity.pdbx_description
1 polymer ?
#
loop_
_entity_poly.entity_id
_entity_poly.type
_entity_poly.pdbx_seq_one_letter_code
_entity_poly.pdbx_strand_id
1 'polypeptide(L)'
;MIYTIKKGNHYANTLPLIDYPYLPPKVHFGITEMSGSISFSPDCAYTLTDINCINDTNKAYGFSYGDHRKWSIRLAWRVHDNGKLELFNFCHVNGKQVMKRIGGAKQFFNYNTLYQFKITYDILAKLAIVNVNGIEAVVPFNAEVCSGYDCRPYFGGDCKAPHEMNILINLN
;
A
#
# COMPACT_ATOMS: atom_id res chain seq x y z
N MET A 1 6.73 -11.02 -7.67
CA MET A 1 5.66 -11.91 -7.10
C MET A 1 4.31 -11.31 -7.44
N ILE A 2 3.32 -12.11 -7.82
CA ILE A 2 1.93 -11.64 -8.04
C ILE A 2 1.15 -11.81 -6.73
N TYR A 3 0.50 -10.77 -6.30
CA TYR A 3 -0.43 -10.74 -5.18
C TYR A 3 -1.84 -10.65 -5.72
N THR A 4 -2.69 -11.63 -5.39
CA THR A 4 -4.08 -11.69 -5.83
C THR A 4 -5.01 -11.43 -4.65
N ILE A 5 -5.85 -10.40 -4.75
CA ILE A 5 -6.95 -10.13 -3.81
C ILE A 5 -8.21 -10.71 -4.42
N LYS A 6 -8.73 -11.80 -3.84
CA LYS A 6 -9.95 -12.45 -4.36
C LYS A 6 -11.20 -11.60 -4.04
N LYS A 7 -12.22 -11.71 -4.90
CA LYS A 7 -13.55 -11.12 -4.64
C LYS A 7 -14.06 -11.45 -3.24
N GLY A 8 -14.57 -10.46 -2.54
CA GLY A 8 -15.11 -10.62 -1.19
C GLY A 8 -14.06 -10.68 -0.07
N ASN A 9 -12.77 -10.49 -0.40
CA ASN A 9 -11.68 -10.47 0.57
C ASN A 9 -11.05 -9.08 0.69
N HIS A 10 -10.31 -8.89 1.79
CA HIS A 10 -9.45 -7.73 2.01
C HIS A 10 -7.98 -8.06 1.70
N TYR A 11 -7.54 -9.27 1.99
CA TYR A 11 -6.14 -9.69 1.97
C TYR A 11 -5.76 -10.35 0.65
N ALA A 12 -4.54 -10.08 0.20
CA ALA A 12 -3.99 -10.74 -0.97
C ALA A 12 -3.38 -12.10 -0.62
N ASN A 13 -3.57 -13.06 -1.52
CA ASN A 13 -2.89 -14.34 -1.54
C ASN A 13 -1.69 -14.29 -2.50
N THR A 14 -0.62 -14.98 -2.14
CA THR A 14 0.60 -15.09 -2.97
C THR A 14 0.68 -16.40 -3.74
N LEU A 15 -0.22 -17.35 -3.47
CA LEU A 15 -0.26 -18.68 -4.11
C LEU A 15 -1.69 -18.95 -4.60
N PRO A 16 -1.90 -19.11 -5.93
CA PRO A 16 -3.23 -19.31 -6.50
C PRO A 16 -3.88 -20.65 -6.14
N LEU A 17 -3.09 -21.63 -5.62
CA LEU A 17 -3.53 -23.01 -5.41
C LEU A 17 -3.80 -23.38 -3.95
N ILE A 18 -3.52 -22.53 -3.00
CA ILE A 18 -3.75 -22.80 -1.58
C ILE A 18 -4.67 -21.74 -1.03
N ASP A 19 -5.88 -22.11 -0.66
CA ASP A 19 -6.84 -21.25 0.06
C ASP A 19 -6.37 -20.87 1.48
N TYR A 20 -5.07 -20.89 1.72
CA TYR A 20 -4.50 -20.47 2.98
C TYR A 20 -4.24 -18.96 2.93
N PRO A 21 -5.01 -18.17 3.66
CA PRO A 21 -4.95 -16.72 3.57
C PRO A 21 -3.65 -16.12 4.09
N TYR A 22 -2.78 -16.89 4.72
CA TYR A 22 -1.65 -16.31 5.47
C TYR A 22 -0.37 -17.14 5.38
N LEU A 23 0.46 -16.86 4.40
CA LEU A 23 1.88 -16.94 4.70
C LEU A 23 2.15 -15.87 5.77
N PRO A 24 2.81 -16.20 6.89
CA PRO A 24 3.13 -15.19 7.89
C PRO A 24 3.88 -14.03 7.24
N PRO A 25 3.59 -12.78 7.62
CA PRO A 25 4.33 -11.65 7.11
C PRO A 25 5.82 -11.82 7.47
N LYS A 26 6.71 -11.39 6.59
CA LYS A 26 8.14 -11.40 6.89
C LYS A 26 8.40 -10.44 8.05
N VAL A 27 8.96 -10.96 9.12
CA VAL A 27 9.39 -10.17 10.27
C VAL A 27 10.75 -9.56 9.95
N HIS A 28 10.97 -8.33 10.37
CA HIS A 28 12.23 -7.61 10.25
C HIS A 28 12.54 -6.83 11.52
N PHE A 29 13.80 -6.45 11.67
CA PHE A 29 14.28 -5.67 12.81
C PHE A 29 14.93 -4.39 12.30
N GLY A 30 14.47 -3.24 12.81
CA GLY A 30 15.10 -1.96 12.54
C GLY A 30 15.09 -1.51 11.08
N ILE A 31 14.20 -2.04 10.23
CA ILE A 31 14.11 -1.60 8.84
C ILE A 31 13.67 -0.15 8.76
N THR A 32 14.39 0.63 7.97
CA THR A 32 14.05 2.04 7.70
C THR A 32 13.83 2.31 6.21
N GLU A 33 14.06 1.29 5.39
CA GLU A 33 13.93 1.41 3.95
C GLU A 33 13.42 0.11 3.33
N MET A 34 12.58 0.25 2.30
CA MET A 34 12.09 -0.83 1.47
C MET A 34 11.95 -0.31 0.05
N SER A 35 12.42 -1.07 -0.93
CA SER A 35 12.33 -0.67 -2.33
C SER A 35 11.98 -1.83 -3.24
N GLY A 36 11.54 -1.51 -4.44
CA GLY A 36 11.19 -2.52 -5.44
C GLY A 36 10.48 -1.92 -6.64
N SER A 37 9.82 -2.79 -7.38
CA SER A 37 8.93 -2.40 -8.46
C SER A 37 7.51 -2.90 -8.25
N ILE A 38 6.54 -2.13 -8.74
CA ILE A 38 5.10 -2.44 -8.62
C ILE A 38 4.38 -2.16 -9.94
N SER A 39 3.44 -3.03 -10.29
CA SER A 39 2.49 -2.80 -11.39
C SER A 39 1.10 -3.25 -10.96
N PHE A 40 0.12 -2.44 -11.29
CA PHE A 40 -1.29 -2.72 -11.07
C PHE A 40 -1.90 -3.21 -12.39
N SER A 41 -2.51 -4.40 -12.41
CA SER A 41 -3.21 -4.88 -13.59
C SER A 41 -4.54 -4.12 -13.79
N PRO A 42 -5.16 -4.16 -14.98
CA PRO A 42 -6.41 -3.47 -15.25
C PRO A 42 -7.56 -3.89 -14.34
N ASP A 43 -7.51 -5.10 -13.79
CA ASP A 43 -8.47 -5.58 -12.79
C ASP A 43 -8.37 -4.86 -11.43
N CYS A 44 -7.33 -4.05 -11.20
CA CYS A 44 -7.29 -3.13 -10.07
C CYS A 44 -8.19 -1.91 -10.24
N ALA A 45 -8.82 -1.73 -11.41
CA ALA A 45 -9.88 -0.75 -11.61
C ALA A 45 -11.17 -1.26 -10.96
N TYR A 46 -11.81 -0.42 -10.17
CA TYR A 46 -13.08 -0.76 -9.50
C TYR A 46 -13.95 0.49 -9.33
N THR A 47 -15.23 0.25 -9.15
CA THR A 47 -16.20 1.26 -8.73
C THR A 47 -16.90 0.75 -7.47
N LEU A 48 -16.93 1.56 -6.43
CA LEU A 48 -17.70 1.30 -5.21
C LEU A 48 -18.89 2.24 -5.18
N THR A 49 -20.06 1.69 -4.90
CA THR A 49 -21.32 2.44 -4.76
C THR A 49 -21.68 2.75 -3.32
N ASP A 50 -21.07 2.05 -2.36
CA ASP A 50 -21.28 2.28 -0.93
C ASP A 50 -20.57 3.57 -0.52
N ILE A 51 -21.34 4.54 -0.02
CA ILE A 51 -20.84 5.85 0.42
C ILE A 51 -19.78 5.74 1.54
N ASN A 52 -19.84 4.69 2.36
CA ASN A 52 -18.89 4.46 3.45
C ASN A 52 -17.51 4.02 2.92
N CYS A 53 -17.45 3.52 1.69
CA CYS A 53 -16.27 2.92 1.10
C CYS A 53 -15.69 3.71 -0.08
N ILE A 54 -16.45 4.65 -0.62
CA ILE A 54 -16.06 5.36 -1.87
C ILE A 54 -14.73 6.10 -1.74
N ASN A 55 -14.35 6.48 -0.52
CA ASN A 55 -13.08 7.16 -0.21
C ASN A 55 -12.01 6.22 0.39
N ASP A 56 -12.31 4.95 0.52
CA ASP A 56 -11.36 3.97 1.05
C ASP A 56 -10.11 3.90 0.18
N THR A 57 -8.97 3.82 0.85
CA THR A 57 -7.68 3.70 0.18
C THR A 57 -7.12 2.30 0.40
N ASN A 58 -6.80 1.61 -0.68
CA ASN A 58 -6.20 0.29 -0.65
C ASN A 58 -4.70 0.40 -0.37
N LYS A 59 -4.12 -0.58 0.31
CA LYS A 59 -2.72 -0.62 0.68
C LYS A 59 -2.00 -1.60 -0.23
N ALA A 60 -0.96 -1.15 -0.93
CA ALA A 60 -0.22 -1.99 -1.86
C ALA A 60 0.90 -2.75 -1.16
N TYR A 61 1.81 -2.07 -0.50
CA TYR A 61 2.90 -2.69 0.22
C TYR A 61 3.56 -1.70 1.18
N GLY A 62 4.29 -2.23 2.18
CA GLY A 62 5.07 -1.42 3.10
C GLY A 62 5.53 -2.21 4.32
N PHE A 63 5.83 -1.51 5.39
CA PHE A 63 6.28 -2.12 6.64
C PHE A 63 5.69 -1.41 7.86
N SER A 64 5.76 -2.11 9.00
CA SER A 64 5.30 -1.63 10.29
C SER A 64 6.41 -1.61 11.33
N TYR A 65 6.16 -0.89 12.42
CA TYR A 65 6.86 -1.02 13.69
C TYR A 65 5.85 -1.50 14.72
N GLY A 66 6.03 -2.73 15.23
CA GLY A 66 5.04 -3.39 16.09
C GLY A 66 3.68 -3.55 15.39
N ASP A 67 2.60 -3.11 16.03
CA ASP A 67 1.24 -3.14 15.45
C ASP A 67 1.13 -2.16 14.27
N HIS A 68 0.85 -2.70 13.07
CA HIS A 68 0.72 -1.91 11.84
C HIS A 68 -0.43 -0.88 11.88
N ARG A 69 -1.42 -1.07 12.75
CA ARG A 69 -2.50 -0.10 12.98
C ARG A 69 -2.06 1.07 13.82
N LYS A 70 -0.96 0.92 14.57
CA LYS A 70 -0.36 1.99 15.37
C LYS A 70 0.74 2.70 14.59
N TRP A 71 1.65 1.93 13.96
CA TRP A 71 2.81 2.46 13.25
C TRP A 71 3.08 1.67 11.97
N SER A 72 2.82 2.27 10.82
CA SER A 72 3.16 1.69 9.52
C SER A 72 3.32 2.76 8.44
N ILE A 73 4.15 2.46 7.45
CA ILE A 73 4.34 3.26 6.24
C ILE A 73 4.06 2.37 5.05
N ARG A 74 3.16 2.78 4.15
CA ARG A 74 2.74 1.97 3.01
C ARG A 74 2.59 2.82 1.76
N LEU A 75 2.98 2.27 0.63
CA LEU A 75 2.44 2.68 -0.67
C LEU A 75 0.99 2.21 -0.74
N ALA A 76 0.10 3.10 -1.11
CA ALA A 76 -1.33 2.81 -1.22
C ALA A 76 -1.89 3.32 -2.54
N TRP A 77 -3.06 2.80 -2.95
CA TRP A 77 -3.72 3.22 -4.19
C TRP A 77 -5.22 3.40 -4.03
N ARG A 78 -5.79 4.19 -4.90
CA ARG A 78 -7.23 4.34 -5.08
C ARG A 78 -7.53 4.57 -6.56
N VAL A 79 -8.71 4.19 -7.00
CA VAL A 79 -9.20 4.55 -8.34
C VAL A 79 -9.89 5.90 -8.27
N HIS A 80 -9.46 6.84 -9.10
CA HIS A 80 -10.11 8.14 -9.25
C HIS A 80 -11.35 8.01 -10.15
N ASP A 81 -12.27 8.98 -10.09
CA ASP A 81 -13.51 9.01 -10.87
C ASP A 81 -13.28 8.92 -12.41
N ASN A 82 -12.11 9.33 -12.88
CA ASN A 82 -11.71 9.20 -14.28
C ASN A 82 -11.15 7.79 -14.65
N GLY A 83 -11.22 6.83 -13.74
CA GLY A 83 -10.74 5.46 -13.93
C GLY A 83 -9.23 5.26 -13.81
N LYS A 84 -8.45 6.31 -13.50
CA LYS A 84 -6.99 6.24 -13.32
C LYS A 84 -6.61 5.99 -11.88
N LEU A 85 -5.37 5.51 -11.68
CA LEU A 85 -4.84 5.27 -10.34
C LEU A 85 -4.33 6.57 -9.70
N GLU A 86 -4.67 6.77 -8.45
CA GLU A 86 -4.00 7.65 -7.52
C GLU A 86 -3.13 6.82 -6.59
N LEU A 87 -1.90 7.27 -6.33
CA LEU A 87 -0.99 6.64 -5.37
C LEU A 87 -0.75 7.56 -4.17
N PHE A 88 -0.54 6.95 -3.00
CA PHE A 88 -0.42 7.67 -1.73
C PHE A 88 0.73 7.14 -0.88
N ASN A 89 1.34 8.02 -0.13
CA ASN A 89 2.00 7.68 1.11
C ASN A 89 0.92 7.56 2.18
N PHE A 90 0.66 6.35 2.65
CA PHE A 90 -0.33 6.03 3.67
C PHE A 90 0.38 5.57 4.95
N CYS A 91 0.18 6.30 6.02
CA CYS A 91 0.78 5.99 7.32
C CYS A 91 -0.29 5.77 8.38
N HIS A 92 0.01 4.88 9.33
CA HIS A 92 -0.55 4.97 10.66
C HIS A 92 0.48 5.65 11.56
N VAL A 93 0.09 6.75 12.19
CA VAL A 93 0.93 7.53 13.10
C VAL A 93 0.25 7.59 14.44
N ASN A 94 0.76 6.82 15.41
CA ASN A 94 0.15 6.64 16.73
C ASN A 94 -1.35 6.29 16.66
N GLY A 95 -1.69 5.34 15.78
CA GLY A 95 -3.07 4.85 15.58
C GLY A 95 -3.96 5.71 14.69
N LYS A 96 -3.49 6.87 14.26
CA LYS A 96 -4.23 7.75 13.34
C LYS A 96 -3.78 7.52 11.90
N GLN A 97 -4.73 7.46 10.99
CA GLN A 97 -4.45 7.41 9.56
C GLN A 97 -4.05 8.79 9.04
N VAL A 98 -2.91 8.86 8.39
CA VAL A 98 -2.41 10.05 7.72
C VAL A 98 -2.01 9.65 6.32
N MET A 99 -2.48 10.36 5.30
CA MET A 99 -2.09 10.06 3.93
C MET A 99 -1.80 11.32 3.13
N LYS A 100 -0.89 11.18 2.17
CA LYS A 100 -0.55 12.24 1.22
C LYS A 100 -0.44 11.67 -0.18
N ARG A 101 -1.13 12.28 -1.14
CA ARG A 101 -1.10 11.87 -2.53
C ARG A 101 0.26 12.14 -3.15
N ILE A 102 0.79 11.17 -3.91
CA ILE A 102 2.05 11.26 -4.64
C ILE A 102 1.83 12.13 -5.88
N GLY A 103 2.65 13.18 -6.03
CA GLY A 103 2.57 14.13 -7.15
C GLY A 103 1.41 15.11 -7.11
N GLY A 104 0.59 15.10 -6.04
CA GLY A 104 -0.52 16.05 -5.86
C GLY A 104 -1.74 15.78 -6.77
N ALA A 105 -2.65 16.76 -6.88
CA ALA A 105 -3.98 16.58 -7.45
C ALA A 105 -4.00 16.22 -8.95
N LYS A 106 -2.98 16.58 -9.71
CA LYS A 106 -2.93 16.36 -11.17
C LYS A 106 -2.15 15.11 -11.59
N GLN A 107 -1.46 14.44 -10.64
CA GLN A 107 -0.70 13.24 -10.94
C GLN A 107 -1.59 12.01 -10.92
N PHE A 108 -1.56 11.23 -11.99
CA PHE A 108 -2.22 9.94 -12.12
C PHE A 108 -1.23 8.90 -12.63
N PHE A 109 -1.53 7.64 -12.33
CA PHE A 109 -0.73 6.49 -12.72
C PHE A 109 -1.56 5.55 -13.61
N ASN A 110 -0.89 4.80 -14.48
CA ASN A 110 -1.54 3.91 -15.44
C ASN A 110 -1.47 2.46 -14.96
N TYR A 111 -2.45 1.67 -15.37
CA TYR A 111 -2.40 0.22 -15.23
C TYR A 111 -1.35 -0.40 -16.17
N ASN A 112 -0.93 -1.62 -15.90
CA ASN A 112 0.09 -2.36 -16.66
C ASN A 112 1.41 -1.62 -16.86
N THR A 113 1.70 -0.64 -16.02
CA THR A 113 2.97 0.11 -16.03
C THR A 113 3.79 -0.30 -14.82
N LEU A 114 5.06 -0.61 -15.04
CA LEU A 114 5.98 -0.93 -13.97
C LEU A 114 6.56 0.35 -13.37
N TYR A 115 6.31 0.59 -12.11
CA TYR A 115 6.81 1.73 -11.35
C TYR A 115 7.87 1.27 -10.37
N GLN A 116 8.98 1.99 -10.28
CA GLN A 116 9.94 1.82 -9.18
C GLN A 116 9.41 2.54 -7.96
N PHE A 117 9.43 1.88 -6.81
CA PHE A 117 9.06 2.52 -5.55
C PHE A 117 10.13 2.39 -4.48
N LYS A 118 10.17 3.37 -3.61
CA LYS A 118 10.99 3.38 -2.40
C LYS A 118 10.19 3.95 -1.25
N ILE A 119 10.18 3.24 -0.13
CA ILE A 119 9.57 3.66 1.13
C ILE A 119 10.71 3.86 2.12
N THR A 120 10.81 5.06 2.70
CA THR A 120 11.88 5.41 3.64
C THR A 120 11.31 6.02 4.90
N TYR A 121 11.81 5.62 6.06
CA TYR A 121 11.67 6.37 7.30
C TYR A 121 12.97 7.11 7.60
N ASP A 122 12.96 8.43 7.42
CA ASP A 122 14.03 9.29 7.89
C ASP A 122 13.86 9.54 9.39
N ILE A 123 14.65 8.83 10.18
CA ILE A 123 14.58 8.88 11.65
C ILE A 123 14.97 10.26 12.17
N LEU A 124 15.97 10.90 11.58
CA LEU A 124 16.47 12.19 12.02
C LEU A 124 15.47 13.31 11.73
N ALA A 125 14.94 13.32 10.53
CA ALA A 125 13.93 14.30 10.12
C ALA A 125 12.53 13.96 10.66
N LYS A 126 12.29 12.73 11.18
CA LYS A 126 10.99 12.19 11.59
C LYS A 126 9.96 12.26 10.46
N LEU A 127 10.34 11.73 9.30
CA LEU A 127 9.54 11.76 8.07
C LEU A 127 9.41 10.37 7.47
N ALA A 128 8.18 9.98 7.12
CA ALA A 128 7.90 8.86 6.22
C ALA A 128 7.84 9.39 4.79
N ILE A 129 8.65 8.82 3.91
CA ILE A 129 8.78 9.21 2.51
C ILE A 129 8.40 8.03 1.64
N VAL A 130 7.47 8.21 0.72
CA VAL A 130 7.18 7.26 -0.35
C VAL A 130 7.49 7.92 -1.68
N ASN A 131 8.43 7.34 -2.40
CA ASN A 131 8.85 7.75 -3.74
C ASN A 131 8.34 6.75 -4.77
N VAL A 132 7.77 7.24 -5.87
CA VAL A 132 7.39 6.43 -7.03
C VAL A 132 7.93 7.11 -8.28
N ASN A 133 8.86 6.46 -8.97
CA ASN A 133 9.55 7.01 -10.15
C ASN A 133 10.09 8.43 -9.96
N GLY A 134 10.68 8.74 -8.79
CA GLY A 134 11.23 10.06 -8.48
C GLY A 134 10.22 11.07 -7.93
N ILE A 135 8.93 10.74 -7.88
CA ILE A 135 7.88 11.61 -7.33
C ILE A 135 7.62 11.23 -5.88
N GLU A 136 7.71 12.18 -4.95
CA GLU A 136 7.64 11.92 -3.52
C GLU A 136 6.37 12.44 -2.87
N ALA A 137 5.96 11.73 -1.84
CA ALA A 137 5.00 12.22 -0.85
C ALA A 137 5.58 12.00 0.56
N VAL A 138 5.57 13.03 1.38
CA VAL A 138 6.20 13.05 2.70
C VAL A 138 5.14 13.27 3.76
N VAL A 139 5.17 12.46 4.83
CA VAL A 139 4.26 12.52 5.98
C VAL A 139 5.10 12.59 7.26
N PRO A 140 4.80 13.47 8.23
CA PRO A 140 5.42 13.41 9.56
C PRO A 140 5.22 12.05 10.21
N PHE A 141 6.30 11.45 10.71
CA PHE A 141 6.30 10.09 11.26
C PHE A 141 7.38 9.98 12.36
N ASN A 142 6.99 9.60 13.56
CA ASN A 142 7.88 9.62 14.71
C ASN A 142 7.84 8.32 15.54
N ALA A 143 7.69 7.17 14.85
CA ALA A 143 7.76 5.87 15.51
C ALA A 143 9.16 5.62 16.08
N GLU A 144 9.21 4.88 17.18
CA GLU A 144 10.45 4.24 17.61
C GLU A 144 10.75 3.06 16.68
N VAL A 145 11.98 2.98 16.20
CA VAL A 145 12.44 1.88 15.36
C VAL A 145 12.56 0.62 16.20
N CYS A 146 11.76 -0.36 15.88
CA CYS A 146 11.72 -1.65 16.57
C CYS A 146 11.49 -2.79 15.58
N SER A 147 11.22 -3.99 16.06
CA SER A 147 10.75 -5.10 15.22
C SER A 147 9.39 -4.79 14.63
N GLY A 148 9.19 -5.25 13.43
CA GLY A 148 7.94 -5.10 12.70
C GLY A 148 7.81 -6.17 11.63
N TYR A 149 6.92 -5.95 10.68
CA TYR A 149 6.67 -6.90 9.60
C TYR A 149 6.22 -6.23 8.33
N ASP A 150 6.35 -6.95 7.21
CA ASP A 150 5.88 -6.51 5.90
C ASP A 150 4.35 -6.38 5.91
N CYS A 151 3.87 -5.23 5.48
CA CYS A 151 2.46 -4.97 5.26
C CYS A 151 2.13 -5.28 3.79
N ARG A 152 1.47 -6.42 3.55
CA ARG A 152 1.09 -6.89 2.22
C ARG A 152 -0.13 -6.18 1.67
N PRO A 153 -0.47 -6.39 0.37
CA PRO A 153 -1.65 -5.79 -0.24
C PRO A 153 -2.93 -6.08 0.53
N TYR A 154 -3.71 -5.03 0.72
CA TYR A 154 -4.97 -5.04 1.45
C TYR A 154 -5.97 -4.11 0.76
N PHE A 155 -7.14 -4.62 0.44
CA PHE A 155 -8.20 -3.85 -0.20
C PHE A 155 -9.07 -3.15 0.84
N GLY A 156 -9.34 -1.86 0.60
CA GLY A 156 -10.30 -1.06 1.33
C GLY A 156 -9.96 -0.75 2.80
N GLY A 157 -10.94 -0.27 3.49
CA GLY A 157 -11.07 -0.19 4.93
C GLY A 157 -12.20 -1.11 5.35
N ASP A 158 -13.45 -0.67 5.15
CA ASP A 158 -14.65 -1.41 5.53
C ASP A 158 -15.19 -2.31 4.41
N CYS A 159 -14.95 -1.96 3.13
CA CYS A 159 -15.42 -2.73 1.99
C CYS A 159 -14.42 -3.73 1.47
N LYS A 160 -14.92 -4.90 1.11
CA LYS A 160 -14.19 -5.99 0.47
C LYS A 160 -14.04 -5.78 -1.04
N ALA A 161 -13.05 -6.42 -1.64
CA ALA A 161 -12.81 -6.35 -3.08
C ALA A 161 -14.06 -6.76 -3.88
N PRO A 162 -14.54 -5.95 -4.82
CA PRO A 162 -15.75 -6.23 -5.61
C PRO A 162 -15.55 -7.34 -6.65
N HIS A 163 -14.31 -7.57 -7.07
CA HIS A 163 -13.86 -8.64 -7.95
C HIS A 163 -12.41 -9.01 -7.62
N GLU A 164 -11.86 -9.96 -8.34
CA GLU A 164 -10.45 -10.35 -8.20
C GLU A 164 -9.54 -9.26 -8.77
N MET A 165 -8.43 -8.99 -8.08
CA MET A 165 -7.44 -7.97 -8.45
C MET A 165 -6.02 -8.52 -8.32
N ASN A 166 -5.16 -8.15 -9.26
CA ASN A 166 -3.78 -8.63 -9.31
C ASN A 166 -2.78 -7.48 -9.26
N ILE A 167 -1.80 -7.58 -8.35
CA ILE A 167 -0.72 -6.60 -8.20
C ILE A 167 0.61 -7.34 -8.31
N LEU A 168 1.45 -6.96 -9.25
CA LEU A 168 2.81 -7.45 -9.36
C LEU A 168 3.73 -6.60 -8.47
N ILE A 169 4.45 -7.23 -7.55
CA ILE A 169 5.43 -6.57 -6.68
C ILE A 169 6.72 -7.40 -6.67
N ASN A 170 7.83 -6.77 -6.99
CA ASN A 170 9.16 -7.35 -6.84
C ASN A 170 9.97 -6.46 -5.90
N LEU A 171 10.40 -7.01 -4.77
CA LEU A 171 11.27 -6.33 -3.81
C LEU A 171 12.74 -6.54 -4.20
N ASN A 172 13.55 -5.52 -3.95
CA ASN A 172 15.01 -5.57 -4.13
C ASN A 172 15.67 -6.27 -2.95
#